data_b24c0783dfcdbd76213ddac58741de45
#
_entry.id   b24c0783dfcdbd76213ddac58741de45
#
_cell.length_a   1.000
_cell.length_b   1.000
_cell.length_c   1.000
_cell.angle_alpha   90.00
_cell.angle_beta   90.00
_cell.angle_gamma   90.00
#
_symmetry.space_group_name_H-M   'P 1'
#
loop_
_entity.id
_entity.type
_entity.pdbx_description
1 polymer ?
#
loop_
_entity_poly.entity_id
_entity_poly.type
_entity_poly.pdbx_seq_one_letter_code
_entity_poly.pdbx_strand_id
1 'polypeptide(L)'
;MQWRDILEISRFPNLILAAFTVPLGAHIAIDGLWSYDLGTDVALAMLSVMLFMGAGNILNDISDSSIDKNAHPDRVIPSERMTIKEAKLLSRVFALLSMLFLITIYVRNSYWPLAAIWLIAALLMLTYDHGPQTKKNGLIGNISISMMVGAVILFGAASVRSMDSQLIWYAAGVATSANLAREIIKDCEDMESDADRNTLPMRIGLAKSRNISYVIVCFSLVLLYLPHWLGPLQFWQLLLQTPAIMMLITLGNPLLNGEYYSAQQRIRMAMLLGLISFAVAVSI
;
A
#
# COMPACT_ATOMS: atom_id res chain seq x y z
N MET A 1 -12.20 19.29 -17.71
CA MET A 1 -11.65 18.68 -16.48
C MET A 1 -12.16 19.44 -15.27
N GLN A 2 -12.96 18.81 -14.42
CA GLN A 2 -13.45 19.39 -13.17
C GLN A 2 -12.58 18.90 -11.99
N TRP A 3 -12.51 19.64 -10.90
CA TRP A 3 -11.75 19.23 -9.70
C TRP A 3 -12.23 17.88 -9.13
N ARG A 4 -13.54 17.58 -9.28
CA ARG A 4 -14.11 16.28 -8.86
C ARG A 4 -13.53 15.11 -9.63
N ASP A 5 -13.30 15.28 -10.94
CA ASP A 5 -12.71 14.24 -11.79
C ASP A 5 -11.26 13.93 -11.36
N ILE A 6 -10.51 14.97 -10.92
CA ILE A 6 -9.14 14.79 -10.40
C ILE A 6 -9.16 13.97 -9.11
N LEU A 7 -10.06 14.26 -8.18
CA LEU A 7 -10.19 13.52 -6.93
C LEU A 7 -10.62 12.06 -7.17
N GLU A 8 -11.53 11.85 -8.12
CA GLU A 8 -12.03 10.51 -8.47
C GLU A 8 -10.93 9.66 -9.12
N ILE A 9 -10.29 10.15 -10.20
CA ILE A 9 -9.26 9.39 -10.94
C ILE A 9 -8.01 9.12 -10.09
N SER A 10 -7.67 10.05 -9.19
CA SER A 10 -6.57 9.85 -8.24
C SER A 10 -6.91 8.92 -7.08
N ARG A 11 -8.18 8.55 -6.90
CA ARG A 11 -8.71 7.77 -5.76
C ARG A 11 -8.39 8.44 -4.43
N PHE A 12 -8.73 9.72 -4.31
CA PHE A 12 -8.33 10.61 -3.22
C PHE A 12 -8.48 10.02 -1.79
N PRO A 13 -9.54 9.28 -1.42
CA PRO A 13 -9.64 8.63 -0.11
C PRO A 13 -8.46 7.69 0.19
N ASN A 14 -7.98 6.96 -0.82
CA ASN A 14 -6.83 6.07 -0.66
C ASN A 14 -5.52 6.87 -0.50
N LEU A 15 -5.42 8.05 -1.15
CA LEU A 15 -4.26 8.93 -1.00
C LEU A 15 -4.14 9.45 0.44
N ILE A 16 -5.25 9.82 1.06
CA ILE A 16 -5.30 10.25 2.46
C ILE A 16 -4.82 9.13 3.38
N LEU A 17 -5.32 7.91 3.18
CA LEU A 17 -4.91 6.75 3.99
C LEU A 17 -3.40 6.50 3.88
N ALA A 18 -2.85 6.53 2.65
CA ALA A 18 -1.41 6.37 2.42
C ALA A 18 -0.61 7.51 3.06
N ALA A 19 -1.10 8.76 2.96
CA ALA A 19 -0.45 9.90 3.59
C ALA A 19 -0.36 9.75 5.12
N PHE A 20 -1.43 9.29 5.78
CA PHE A 20 -1.41 9.04 7.23
C PHE A 20 -0.51 7.86 7.64
N THR A 21 -0.20 6.94 6.73
CA THR A 21 0.76 5.85 6.99
C THR A 21 2.19 6.38 7.16
N VAL A 22 2.55 7.47 6.48
CA VAL A 22 3.90 8.07 6.55
C VAL A 22 4.25 8.55 7.96
N PRO A 23 3.46 9.42 8.63
CA PRO A 23 3.79 9.86 9.99
C PRO A 23 3.75 8.72 11.01
N LEU A 24 2.93 7.68 10.82
CA LEU A 24 2.94 6.52 11.68
C LEU A 24 4.27 5.74 11.55
N GLY A 25 4.76 5.54 10.32
CA GLY A 25 6.07 4.95 10.08
C GLY A 25 7.22 5.78 10.66
N ALA A 26 7.17 7.10 10.50
CA ALA A 26 8.14 8.02 11.10
C ALA A 26 8.10 7.95 12.64
N HIS A 27 6.91 7.97 13.24
CA HIS A 27 6.71 7.91 14.68
C HIS A 27 7.28 6.63 15.31
N ILE A 28 7.02 5.48 14.67
CA ILE A 28 7.58 4.19 15.10
C ILE A 28 9.11 4.21 15.01
N ALA A 29 9.67 4.85 13.99
CA ALA A 29 11.11 4.86 13.75
C ALA A 29 11.92 5.69 14.76
N ILE A 30 11.30 6.72 15.35
CA ILE A 30 11.93 7.64 16.30
C ILE A 30 11.43 7.46 17.74
N ASP A 31 10.75 6.36 18.03
CA ASP A 31 10.16 6.08 19.36
C ASP A 31 9.36 7.26 19.92
N GLY A 32 8.60 7.95 19.07
CA GLY A 32 7.78 9.10 19.43
C GLY A 32 8.53 10.42 19.69
N LEU A 33 9.84 10.48 19.47
CA LEU A 33 10.66 11.68 19.72
C LEU A 33 10.62 12.67 18.56
N TRP A 34 9.67 13.61 18.57
CA TRP A 34 9.45 14.58 17.50
C TRP A 34 10.23 15.88 17.70
N SER A 35 10.72 16.46 16.60
CA SER A 35 11.20 17.84 16.51
C SER A 35 10.46 18.58 15.38
N TYR A 36 10.54 19.91 15.37
CA TYR A 36 9.93 20.72 14.30
C TYR A 36 10.47 20.37 12.90
N ASP A 37 11.78 20.18 12.78
CA ASP A 37 12.42 19.84 11.50
C ASP A 37 11.95 18.46 10.99
N LEU A 38 11.86 17.46 11.86
CA LEU A 38 11.33 16.15 11.50
C LEU A 38 9.87 16.22 11.07
N GLY A 39 9.05 17.03 11.76
CA GLY A 39 7.66 17.25 11.38
C GLY A 39 7.52 17.84 9.97
N THR A 40 8.40 18.78 9.60
CA THR A 40 8.43 19.35 8.25
C THR A 40 8.79 18.31 7.19
N ASP A 41 9.84 17.51 7.43
CA ASP A 41 10.27 16.47 6.49
C ASP A 41 9.19 15.37 6.31
N VAL A 42 8.50 15.01 7.39
CA VAL A 42 7.35 14.08 7.33
C VAL A 42 6.17 14.68 6.55
N ALA A 43 5.85 15.97 6.74
CA ALA A 43 4.77 16.62 5.99
C ALA A 43 5.08 16.64 4.47
N LEU A 44 6.31 16.93 4.10
CA LEU A 44 6.75 16.86 2.70
C LEU A 44 6.71 15.42 2.17
N ALA A 45 7.07 14.42 2.98
CA ALA A 45 6.99 13.02 2.63
C ALA A 45 5.53 12.55 2.43
N MET A 46 4.59 13.01 3.27
CA MET A 46 3.15 12.78 3.06
C MET A 46 2.68 13.30 1.71
N LEU A 47 3.04 14.52 1.35
CA LEU A 47 2.69 15.12 0.05
C LEU A 47 3.33 14.34 -1.11
N SER A 48 4.60 13.93 -0.96
CA SER A 48 5.29 13.11 -1.96
C SER A 48 4.55 11.79 -2.20
N VAL A 49 4.18 11.05 -1.14
CA VAL A 49 3.45 9.78 -1.24
C VAL A 49 2.06 9.96 -1.86
N MET A 50 1.31 11.00 -1.44
CA MET A 50 0.00 11.29 -2.03
C MET A 50 0.08 11.49 -3.55
N LEU A 51 0.99 12.33 -3.99
CA LEU A 51 1.16 12.63 -5.41
C LEU A 51 1.71 11.44 -6.18
N PHE A 52 2.65 10.69 -5.60
CA PHE A 52 3.18 9.46 -6.19
C PHE A 52 2.06 8.45 -6.43
N MET A 53 1.29 8.15 -5.40
CA MET A 53 0.18 7.20 -5.48
C MET A 53 -0.91 7.69 -6.44
N GLY A 54 -1.21 8.99 -6.44
CA GLY A 54 -2.14 9.60 -7.39
C GLY A 54 -1.68 9.44 -8.84
N ALA A 55 -0.39 9.68 -9.11
CA ALA A 55 0.20 9.43 -10.43
C ALA A 55 0.04 7.97 -10.86
N GLY A 56 0.30 7.01 -9.97
CA GLY A 56 0.13 5.58 -10.22
C GLY A 56 -1.32 5.18 -10.49
N ASN A 57 -2.28 5.69 -9.71
CA ASN A 57 -3.70 5.43 -9.93
C ASN A 57 -4.16 5.92 -11.31
N ILE A 58 -3.74 7.12 -11.71
CA ILE A 58 -4.05 7.68 -13.03
C ILE A 58 -3.41 6.86 -14.16
N LEU A 59 -2.15 6.42 -14.00
CA LEU A 59 -1.48 5.56 -14.98
C LEU A 59 -2.20 4.22 -15.14
N ASN A 60 -2.67 3.64 -14.04
CA ASN A 60 -3.45 2.41 -14.06
C ASN A 60 -4.76 2.58 -14.84
N ASP A 61 -5.53 3.65 -14.56
CA ASP A 61 -6.79 3.93 -15.28
C ASP A 61 -6.55 4.22 -16.78
N ILE A 62 -5.42 4.86 -17.15
CA ILE A 62 -5.04 5.03 -18.56
C ILE A 62 -4.76 3.68 -19.21
N SER A 63 -4.00 2.81 -18.54
CA SER A 63 -3.63 1.48 -19.03
C SER A 63 -4.85 0.56 -19.19
N ASP A 64 -5.82 0.67 -18.30
CA ASP A 64 -7.04 -0.15 -18.28
C ASP A 64 -8.21 0.48 -19.07
N SER A 65 -8.01 1.66 -19.69
CA SER A 65 -9.09 2.45 -20.32
C SER A 65 -9.92 1.71 -21.37
N SER A 66 -9.33 0.76 -22.09
CA SER A 66 -10.04 -0.07 -23.08
C SER A 66 -10.93 -1.14 -22.43
N ILE A 67 -10.48 -1.72 -21.34
CA ILE A 67 -11.20 -2.75 -20.56
C ILE A 67 -12.32 -2.08 -19.76
N ASP A 68 -12.02 -0.95 -19.15
CA ASP A 68 -12.94 -0.18 -18.31
C ASP A 68 -14.15 0.35 -19.08
N LYS A 69 -14.09 0.52 -20.40
CA LYS A 69 -15.25 0.91 -21.22
C LYS A 69 -16.43 -0.06 -21.06
N ASN A 70 -16.14 -1.35 -20.88
CA ASN A 70 -17.16 -2.37 -20.70
C ASN A 70 -17.43 -2.69 -19.21
N ALA A 71 -16.37 -2.75 -18.41
CA ALA A 71 -16.46 -3.17 -17.01
C ALA A 71 -16.90 -2.02 -16.07
N HIS A 72 -16.44 -0.80 -16.35
CA HIS A 72 -16.66 0.38 -15.49
C HIS A 72 -16.91 1.64 -16.32
N PRO A 73 -18.02 1.72 -17.09
CA PRO A 73 -18.29 2.82 -18.02
C PRO A 73 -18.40 4.20 -17.33
N ASP A 74 -18.71 4.22 -16.04
CA ASP A 74 -18.89 5.46 -15.26
C ASP A 74 -17.57 6.08 -14.78
N ARG A 75 -16.42 5.36 -14.90
CA ARG A 75 -15.09 5.91 -14.55
C ARG A 75 -14.76 7.13 -15.40
N VAL A 76 -13.84 7.97 -14.90
CA VAL A 76 -13.52 9.29 -15.47
C VAL A 76 -13.10 9.23 -16.94
N ILE A 77 -12.23 8.29 -17.33
CA ILE A 77 -11.76 8.14 -18.72
C ILE A 77 -12.80 7.48 -19.61
N PRO A 78 -13.39 6.33 -19.27
CA PRO A 78 -14.44 5.70 -20.06
C PRO A 78 -15.67 6.59 -20.33
N SER A 79 -16.07 7.39 -19.34
CA SER A 79 -17.20 8.34 -19.45
C SER A 79 -16.85 9.65 -20.18
N GLU A 80 -15.63 9.74 -20.73
CA GLU A 80 -15.13 10.91 -21.50
C GLU A 80 -15.07 12.24 -20.68
N ARG A 81 -15.19 12.18 -19.35
CA ARG A 81 -15.02 13.36 -18.46
C ARG A 81 -13.59 13.90 -18.47
N MET A 82 -12.62 13.06 -18.80
CA MET A 82 -11.20 13.40 -19.00
C MET A 82 -10.62 12.63 -20.17
N THR A 83 -9.92 13.31 -21.04
CA THR A 83 -9.20 12.66 -22.14
C THR A 83 -7.94 11.96 -21.66
N ILE A 84 -7.48 10.93 -22.38
CA ILE A 84 -6.21 10.25 -22.09
C ILE A 84 -5.02 11.23 -22.10
N LYS A 85 -5.06 12.28 -22.95
CA LYS A 85 -4.00 13.32 -22.98
C LYS A 85 -3.95 14.13 -21.68
N GLU A 86 -5.11 14.55 -21.18
CA GLU A 86 -5.23 15.27 -19.92
C GLU A 86 -4.81 14.38 -18.74
N ALA A 87 -5.25 13.13 -18.70
CA ALA A 87 -4.87 12.16 -17.67
C ALA A 87 -3.34 11.92 -17.66
N LYS A 88 -2.71 11.75 -18.83
CA LYS A 88 -1.24 11.63 -18.96
C LYS A 88 -0.51 12.86 -18.45
N LEU A 89 -1.02 14.07 -18.76
CA LEU A 89 -0.43 15.31 -18.26
C LEU A 89 -0.54 15.39 -16.73
N LEU A 90 -1.72 15.11 -16.18
CA LEU A 90 -1.97 15.12 -14.75
C LEU A 90 -1.07 14.14 -13.99
N SER A 91 -0.95 12.89 -14.49
CA SER A 91 -0.07 11.89 -13.89
C SER A 91 1.40 12.34 -13.91
N ARG A 92 1.88 12.95 -15.00
CA ARG A 92 3.25 13.51 -15.07
C ARG A 92 3.45 14.65 -14.07
N VAL A 93 2.48 15.56 -13.95
CA VAL A 93 2.54 16.67 -12.98
C VAL A 93 2.61 16.12 -11.56
N PHE A 94 1.79 15.14 -11.22
CA PHE A 94 1.80 14.50 -9.91
C PHE A 94 3.15 13.80 -9.64
N ALA A 95 3.69 13.06 -10.61
CA ALA A 95 5.00 12.40 -10.47
C ALA A 95 6.14 13.41 -10.28
N LEU A 96 6.16 14.51 -11.06
CA LEU A 96 7.17 15.58 -10.95
C LEU A 96 7.09 16.30 -9.61
N LEU A 97 5.88 16.62 -9.13
CA LEU A 97 5.70 17.25 -7.82
C LEU A 97 6.10 16.31 -6.69
N SER A 98 5.78 15.01 -6.78
CA SER A 98 6.24 14.00 -5.83
C SER A 98 7.77 13.96 -5.75
N MET A 99 8.43 13.95 -6.92
CA MET A 99 9.89 13.97 -7.00
C MET A 99 10.48 15.28 -6.45
N LEU A 100 9.82 16.42 -6.67
CA LEU A 100 10.24 17.71 -6.12
C LEU A 100 10.24 17.67 -4.58
N PHE A 101 9.18 17.16 -3.95
CA PHE A 101 9.13 17.01 -2.51
C PHE A 101 10.20 16.04 -1.99
N LEU A 102 10.43 14.90 -2.67
CA LEU A 102 11.54 13.99 -2.37
C LEU A 102 12.89 14.74 -2.39
N ILE A 103 13.18 15.48 -3.46
CA ILE A 103 14.43 16.23 -3.61
C ILE A 103 14.57 17.26 -2.48
N THR A 104 13.48 17.96 -2.14
CA THR A 104 13.47 18.94 -1.06
C THR A 104 13.87 18.30 0.27
N ILE A 105 13.31 17.16 0.63
CA ILE A 105 13.67 16.41 1.85
C ILE A 105 15.14 15.95 1.76
N TYR A 106 15.54 15.41 0.61
CA TYR A 106 16.90 14.89 0.42
C TYR A 106 17.97 15.99 0.55
N VAL A 107 17.73 17.17 0.01
CA VAL A 107 18.63 18.33 0.16
C VAL A 107 18.73 18.78 1.63
N ARG A 108 17.64 18.68 2.40
CA ARG A 108 17.61 19.04 3.82
C ARG A 108 18.32 18.02 4.72
N ASN A 109 18.23 16.73 4.40
CA ASN A 109 18.68 15.68 5.32
C ASN A 109 19.79 14.76 4.77
N SER A 110 20.04 14.79 3.46
CA SER A 110 21.08 13.99 2.76
C SER A 110 21.02 12.47 3.05
N TYR A 111 19.82 11.94 3.32
CA TYR A 111 19.63 10.54 3.69
C TYR A 111 19.27 9.67 2.47
N TRP A 112 20.25 8.97 1.91
CA TRP A 112 20.10 8.21 0.67
C TRP A 112 19.01 7.11 0.68
N PRO A 113 18.68 6.42 1.82
CA PRO A 113 17.60 5.41 1.80
C PRO A 113 16.25 5.97 1.39
N LEU A 114 15.97 7.25 1.70
CA LEU A 114 14.76 7.92 1.27
C LEU A 114 14.63 7.92 -0.27
N ALA A 115 15.69 8.31 -0.96
CA ALA A 115 15.72 8.32 -2.43
C ALA A 115 15.65 6.91 -3.01
N ALA A 116 16.35 5.95 -2.39
CA ALA A 116 16.34 4.55 -2.82
C ALA A 116 14.94 3.93 -2.75
N ILE A 117 14.21 4.13 -1.64
CA ILE A 117 12.84 3.62 -1.47
C ILE A 117 11.93 4.21 -2.55
N TRP A 118 11.99 5.53 -2.78
CA TRP A 118 11.18 6.20 -3.80
C TRP A 118 11.48 5.68 -5.21
N LEU A 119 12.77 5.51 -5.56
CA LEU A 119 13.19 4.99 -6.87
C LEU A 119 12.74 3.55 -7.09
N ILE A 120 12.87 2.68 -6.08
CA ILE A 120 12.38 1.30 -6.15
C ILE A 120 10.85 1.30 -6.33
N ALA A 121 10.11 2.11 -5.57
CA ALA A 121 8.67 2.22 -5.74
C ALA A 121 8.29 2.74 -7.13
N ALA A 122 9.02 3.71 -7.68
CA ALA A 122 8.81 4.23 -9.03
C ALA A 122 9.06 3.15 -10.10
N LEU A 123 10.10 2.34 -9.95
CA LEU A 123 10.39 1.22 -10.84
C LEU A 123 9.26 0.18 -10.79
N LEU A 124 8.81 -0.20 -9.59
CA LEU A 124 7.70 -1.14 -9.40
C LEU A 124 6.41 -0.59 -10.03
N MET A 125 6.09 0.68 -9.81
CA MET A 125 4.90 1.33 -10.38
C MET A 125 4.95 1.36 -11.92
N LEU A 126 6.09 1.75 -12.50
CA LEU A 126 6.25 1.81 -13.94
C LEU A 126 6.19 0.42 -14.59
N THR A 127 6.84 -0.58 -14.01
CA THR A 127 6.81 -1.96 -14.52
C THR A 127 5.47 -2.65 -14.31
N TYR A 128 4.65 -2.16 -13.36
CA TYR A 128 3.30 -2.67 -13.12
C TYR A 128 2.36 -2.40 -14.31
N ASP A 129 2.33 -1.17 -14.82
CA ASP A 129 1.41 -0.74 -15.87
C ASP A 129 2.05 -0.69 -17.27
N HIS A 130 3.38 -0.55 -17.38
CA HIS A 130 4.11 -0.35 -18.63
C HIS A 130 5.26 -1.34 -18.77
N GLY A 131 5.70 -1.55 -20.02
CA GLY A 131 6.77 -2.48 -20.34
C GLY A 131 6.39 -3.93 -20.01
N PRO A 132 6.96 -4.54 -18.94
CA PRO A 132 6.65 -5.91 -18.55
C PRO A 132 5.19 -6.13 -18.16
N GLN A 133 4.46 -5.06 -17.82
CA GLN A 133 3.06 -5.10 -17.35
C GLN A 133 2.84 -6.19 -16.31
N THR A 134 3.59 -6.11 -15.21
CA THR A 134 3.59 -7.17 -14.17
C THR A 134 2.19 -7.46 -13.61
N LYS A 135 1.25 -6.50 -13.71
CA LYS A 135 -0.16 -6.71 -13.36
C LYS A 135 -0.83 -7.87 -14.10
N LYS A 136 -0.37 -8.16 -15.33
CA LYS A 136 -0.88 -9.29 -16.13
C LYS A 136 -0.32 -10.65 -15.68
N ASN A 137 0.75 -10.64 -14.91
CA ASN A 137 1.46 -11.84 -14.43
C ASN A 137 1.01 -12.28 -13.03
N GLY A 138 -0.23 -12.00 -12.63
CA GLY A 138 -0.85 -12.47 -11.40
C GLY A 138 0.02 -12.18 -10.17
N LEU A 139 0.63 -13.23 -9.60
CA LEU A 139 1.38 -13.13 -8.33
C LEU A 139 2.50 -12.08 -8.34
N ILE A 140 3.19 -11.88 -9.47
CA ILE A 140 4.26 -10.88 -9.57
C ILE A 140 3.68 -9.46 -9.42
N GLY A 141 2.53 -9.18 -10.04
CA GLY A 141 1.81 -7.92 -9.87
C GLY A 141 1.39 -7.70 -8.41
N ASN A 142 0.84 -8.74 -7.78
CA ASN A 142 0.40 -8.69 -6.39
C ASN A 142 1.57 -8.43 -5.43
N ILE A 143 2.72 -9.05 -5.66
CA ILE A 143 3.96 -8.79 -4.90
C ILE A 143 4.41 -7.34 -5.10
N SER A 144 4.42 -6.84 -6.35
CA SER A 144 4.86 -5.46 -6.65
C SER A 144 4.01 -4.42 -5.90
N ILE A 145 2.68 -4.54 -5.96
CA ILE A 145 1.79 -3.63 -5.21
C ILE A 145 2.00 -3.77 -3.70
N SER A 146 2.14 -4.99 -3.20
CA SER A 146 2.28 -5.23 -1.77
C SER A 146 3.60 -4.69 -1.22
N MET A 147 4.68 -4.78 -1.97
CA MET A 147 5.95 -4.15 -1.62
C MET A 147 5.82 -2.62 -1.57
N MET A 148 5.09 -2.00 -2.49
CA MET A 148 4.83 -0.56 -2.45
C MET A 148 4.03 -0.14 -1.21
N VAL A 149 3.09 -0.97 -0.74
CA VAL A 149 2.34 -0.69 0.51
C VAL A 149 3.27 -0.69 1.72
N GLY A 150 4.13 -1.70 1.87
CA GLY A 150 5.14 -1.72 2.94
C GLY A 150 6.16 -0.59 2.82
N ALA A 151 6.54 -0.23 1.59
CA ALA A 151 7.51 0.83 1.32
C ALA A 151 7.03 2.22 1.84
N VAL A 152 5.72 2.47 1.94
CA VAL A 152 5.20 3.73 2.51
C VAL A 152 5.61 3.89 3.97
N ILE A 153 5.60 2.80 4.76
CA ILE A 153 6.04 2.81 6.17
C ILE A 153 7.54 3.10 6.24
N LEU A 154 8.34 2.41 5.42
CA LEU A 154 9.78 2.62 5.35
C LEU A 154 10.13 4.03 4.85
N PHE A 155 9.35 4.59 3.94
CA PHE A 155 9.54 5.95 3.46
C PHE A 155 9.30 6.98 4.57
N GLY A 156 8.28 6.74 5.42
CA GLY A 156 8.05 7.53 6.62
C GLY A 156 9.26 7.51 7.57
N ALA A 157 9.79 6.33 7.86
CA ALA A 157 10.99 6.17 8.68
C ALA A 157 12.23 6.83 8.05
N ALA A 158 12.41 6.68 6.74
CA ALA A 158 13.52 7.30 6.02
C ALA A 158 13.43 8.83 5.99
N SER A 159 12.22 9.41 6.02
CA SER A 159 12.04 10.87 6.08
C SER A 159 12.59 11.49 7.37
N VAL A 160 12.62 10.73 8.46
CA VAL A 160 13.20 11.10 9.75
C VAL A 160 14.61 10.53 9.98
N ARG A 161 15.23 10.00 8.93
CA ARG A 161 16.60 9.43 8.93
C ARG A 161 16.80 8.25 9.90
N SER A 162 15.75 7.49 10.17
CA SER A 162 15.78 6.39 11.15
C SER A 162 15.31 5.08 10.52
N MET A 163 16.26 4.34 9.91
CA MET A 163 16.00 3.00 9.37
C MET A 163 16.51 1.87 10.27
N ASP A 164 17.09 2.22 11.43
CA ASP A 164 17.74 1.25 12.35
C ASP A 164 16.71 0.60 13.29
N SER A 165 15.54 1.20 13.46
CA SER A 165 14.46 0.61 14.26
C SER A 165 14.00 -0.72 13.66
N GLN A 166 14.14 -1.82 14.42
CA GLN A 166 13.67 -3.13 13.99
C GLN A 166 12.15 -3.13 13.77
N LEU A 167 11.41 -2.33 14.55
CA LEU A 167 9.95 -2.33 14.55
C LEU A 167 9.37 -1.86 13.21
N ILE A 168 10.03 -0.91 12.50
CA ILE A 168 9.57 -0.46 11.19
C ILE A 168 9.60 -1.58 10.14
N TRP A 169 10.59 -2.49 10.24
CA TRP A 169 10.70 -3.62 9.32
C TRP A 169 9.61 -4.67 9.59
N TYR A 170 9.27 -4.92 10.86
CA TYR A 170 8.11 -5.75 11.20
C TYR A 170 6.82 -5.11 10.71
N ALA A 171 6.60 -3.82 10.94
CA ALA A 171 5.42 -3.10 10.49
C ALA A 171 5.28 -3.13 8.95
N ALA A 172 6.37 -2.86 8.23
CA ALA A 172 6.41 -2.94 6.76
C ALA A 172 6.16 -4.37 6.25
N GLY A 173 6.75 -5.38 6.93
CA GLY A 173 6.55 -6.79 6.63
C GLY A 173 5.08 -7.24 6.81
N VAL A 174 4.44 -6.82 7.91
CA VAL A 174 3.01 -7.06 8.15
C VAL A 174 2.17 -6.42 7.05
N ALA A 175 2.41 -5.15 6.74
CA ALA A 175 1.66 -4.44 5.70
C ALA A 175 1.84 -5.08 4.32
N THR A 176 3.07 -5.48 3.97
CA THR A 176 3.38 -6.16 2.70
C THR A 176 2.68 -7.52 2.61
N SER A 177 2.83 -8.37 3.63
CA SER A 177 2.28 -9.73 3.61
C SER A 177 0.75 -9.72 3.68
N ALA A 178 0.16 -8.90 4.54
CA ALA A 178 -1.29 -8.76 4.63
C ALA A 178 -1.89 -8.21 3.32
N ASN A 179 -1.24 -7.20 2.70
CA ASN A 179 -1.71 -6.71 1.41
C ASN A 179 -1.55 -7.75 0.30
N LEU A 180 -0.49 -8.57 0.31
CA LEU A 180 -0.34 -9.68 -0.65
C LEU A 180 -1.49 -10.68 -0.55
N ALA A 181 -1.88 -11.06 0.67
CA ALA A 181 -3.04 -11.90 0.88
C ALA A 181 -4.31 -11.24 0.34
N ARG A 182 -4.49 -9.94 0.59
CA ARG A 182 -5.64 -9.16 0.11
C ARG A 182 -5.72 -9.10 -1.42
N GLU A 183 -4.58 -8.89 -2.11
CA GLU A 183 -4.56 -8.88 -3.58
C GLU A 183 -4.91 -10.27 -4.17
N ILE A 184 -4.41 -11.37 -3.57
CA ILE A 184 -4.79 -12.73 -4.00
C ILE A 184 -6.29 -12.98 -3.78
N ILE A 185 -6.87 -12.50 -2.67
CA ILE A 185 -8.31 -12.60 -2.41
C ILE A 185 -9.11 -11.78 -3.41
N LYS A 186 -8.62 -10.60 -3.77
CA LYS A 186 -9.20 -9.77 -4.81
C LYS A 186 -9.19 -10.46 -6.16
N ASP A 187 -8.09 -11.11 -6.54
CA ASP A 187 -8.02 -11.91 -7.77
C ASP A 187 -9.04 -13.07 -7.76
N CYS A 188 -9.38 -13.62 -6.57
CA CYS A 188 -10.44 -14.61 -6.46
C CYS A 188 -11.84 -14.03 -6.70
N GLU A 189 -12.07 -12.77 -6.27
CA GLU A 189 -13.33 -12.05 -6.51
C GLU A 189 -13.48 -11.69 -7.99
N ASP A 190 -12.41 -11.19 -8.59
CA ASP A 190 -12.40 -10.65 -9.95
C ASP A 190 -12.19 -11.74 -11.03
N MET A 191 -12.08 -13.02 -10.66
CA MET A 191 -11.66 -14.12 -11.56
C MET A 191 -12.49 -14.22 -12.84
N GLU A 192 -13.80 -13.94 -12.78
CA GLU A 192 -14.69 -14.04 -13.94
C GLU A 192 -14.63 -12.78 -14.83
N SER A 193 -14.26 -11.64 -14.26
CA SER A 193 -14.18 -10.35 -14.96
C SER A 193 -12.82 -10.05 -15.56
N ASP A 194 -11.75 -10.70 -15.08
CA ASP A 194 -10.35 -10.44 -15.43
C ASP A 194 -9.89 -11.27 -16.65
N ALA A 195 -10.63 -11.26 -17.76
CA ALA A 195 -10.37 -12.11 -18.93
C ALA A 195 -8.96 -11.99 -19.53
N ASP A 196 -8.29 -10.83 -19.38
CA ASP A 196 -6.98 -10.53 -19.97
C ASP A 196 -5.79 -10.75 -19.01
N ARG A 197 -6.04 -11.26 -17.80
CA ARG A 197 -5.02 -11.47 -16.79
C ARG A 197 -4.77 -12.96 -16.57
N ASN A 198 -3.58 -13.30 -16.08
CA ASN A 198 -3.24 -14.67 -15.70
C ASN A 198 -3.00 -14.72 -14.19
N THR A 199 -4.09 -14.56 -13.43
CA THR A 199 -4.07 -14.46 -11.98
C THR A 199 -3.83 -15.81 -11.30
N LEU A 200 -3.47 -15.78 -10.02
CA LEU A 200 -3.20 -17.01 -9.27
C LEU A 200 -4.42 -17.96 -9.24
N PRO A 201 -5.67 -17.51 -8.97
CA PRO A 201 -6.83 -18.39 -9.00
C PRO A 201 -7.11 -18.99 -10.38
N MET A 202 -6.79 -18.33 -11.47
CA MET A 202 -6.90 -18.89 -12.83
C MET A 202 -5.92 -20.03 -13.06
N ARG A 203 -4.73 -19.99 -12.44
CA ARG A 203 -3.68 -21.01 -12.62
C ARG A 203 -3.88 -22.24 -11.75
N ILE A 204 -4.25 -22.05 -10.49
CA ILE A 204 -4.28 -23.16 -9.49
C ILE A 204 -5.67 -23.42 -8.89
N GLY A 205 -6.67 -22.63 -9.27
CA GLY A 205 -8.04 -22.70 -8.79
C GLY A 205 -8.30 -21.91 -7.50
N LEU A 206 -9.57 -21.56 -7.28
CA LEU A 206 -10.03 -20.74 -6.16
C LEU A 206 -9.65 -21.31 -4.78
N ALA A 207 -9.88 -22.61 -4.57
CA ALA A 207 -9.63 -23.24 -3.27
C ALA A 207 -8.16 -23.16 -2.85
N LYS A 208 -7.23 -23.45 -3.76
CA LYS A 208 -5.79 -23.36 -3.48
C LYS A 208 -5.36 -21.92 -3.26
N SER A 209 -5.87 -20.97 -4.04
CA SER A 209 -5.55 -19.54 -3.91
C SER A 209 -6.03 -18.98 -2.57
N ARG A 210 -7.23 -19.33 -2.11
CA ARG A 210 -7.74 -19.00 -0.77
C ARG A 210 -6.84 -19.55 0.34
N ASN A 211 -6.41 -20.79 0.22
CA ASN A 211 -5.52 -21.41 1.22
C ASN A 211 -4.15 -20.72 1.25
N ILE A 212 -3.58 -20.37 0.10
CA ILE A 212 -2.32 -19.63 0.01
C ILE A 212 -2.47 -18.25 0.65
N SER A 213 -3.55 -17.51 0.35
CA SER A 213 -3.78 -16.21 0.98
C SER A 213 -3.93 -16.32 2.50
N TYR A 214 -4.59 -17.37 3.00
CA TYR A 214 -4.71 -17.60 4.44
C TYR A 214 -3.36 -17.95 5.10
N VAL A 215 -2.51 -18.74 4.45
CA VAL A 215 -1.15 -19.02 4.92
C VAL A 215 -0.32 -17.71 4.99
N ILE A 216 -0.46 -16.81 4.01
CA ILE A 216 0.20 -15.51 4.04
C ILE A 216 -0.34 -14.64 5.18
N VAL A 217 -1.64 -14.70 5.49
CA VAL A 217 -2.22 -14.05 6.67
C VAL A 217 -1.63 -14.61 7.96
N CYS A 218 -1.46 -15.93 8.07
CA CYS A 218 -0.79 -16.54 9.23
C CYS A 218 0.67 -16.04 9.36
N PHE A 219 1.37 -15.86 8.24
CA PHE A 219 2.70 -15.24 8.26
C PHE A 219 2.66 -13.79 8.75
N SER A 220 1.65 -13.01 8.36
CA SER A 220 1.45 -11.65 8.89
C SER A 220 1.22 -11.65 10.42
N LEU A 221 0.48 -12.64 10.94
CA LEU A 221 0.31 -12.81 12.39
C LEU A 221 1.61 -13.12 13.11
N VAL A 222 2.47 -13.95 12.50
CA VAL A 222 3.82 -14.21 13.04
C VAL A 222 4.63 -12.91 13.09
N LEU A 223 4.61 -12.10 12.04
CA LEU A 223 5.32 -10.81 12.01
C LEU A 223 4.76 -9.81 13.04
N LEU A 224 3.47 -9.83 13.34
CA LEU A 224 2.87 -9.04 14.43
C LEU A 224 3.37 -9.50 15.81
N TYR A 225 3.59 -10.78 15.99
CA TYR A 225 3.99 -11.38 17.25
C TYR A 225 5.49 -11.24 17.54
N LEU A 226 6.35 -11.35 16.51
CA LEU A 226 7.81 -11.39 16.67
C LEU A 226 8.42 -10.21 17.43
N PRO A 227 7.96 -8.95 17.30
CA PRO A 227 8.49 -7.83 18.08
C PRO A 227 8.35 -8.00 19.60
N HIS A 228 7.38 -8.77 20.06
CA HIS A 228 7.12 -9.05 21.47
C HIS A 228 7.95 -10.23 22.00
N TRP A 229 8.41 -11.09 21.10
CA TRP A 229 9.25 -12.24 21.46
C TRP A 229 10.75 -11.96 21.33
N LEU A 230 11.16 -11.39 20.21
CA LEU A 230 12.56 -11.23 19.83
C LEU A 230 12.99 -9.74 19.74
N GLY A 231 12.03 -8.85 19.76
CA GLY A 231 12.23 -7.46 19.43
C GLY A 231 12.07 -6.49 20.60
N PRO A 232 11.85 -5.21 20.28
CA PRO A 232 11.88 -4.13 21.27
C PRO A 232 10.60 -3.99 22.11
N LEU A 233 9.51 -4.70 21.77
CA LEU A 233 8.23 -4.55 22.47
C LEU A 233 8.08 -5.52 23.64
N GLN A 234 7.44 -5.04 24.70
CA GLN A 234 7.11 -5.88 25.84
C GLN A 234 5.91 -6.78 25.56
N PHE A 235 5.86 -7.94 26.23
CA PHE A 235 4.83 -8.94 25.96
C PHE A 235 3.40 -8.45 26.23
N TRP A 236 3.21 -7.62 27.26
CA TRP A 236 1.89 -7.06 27.57
C TRP A 236 1.36 -6.11 26.48
N GLN A 237 2.24 -5.45 25.71
CA GLN A 237 1.86 -4.58 24.59
C GLN A 237 1.18 -5.34 23.44
N LEU A 238 1.26 -6.68 23.43
CA LEU A 238 0.50 -7.51 22.50
C LEU A 238 -1.02 -7.29 22.62
N LEU A 239 -1.50 -6.87 23.80
CA LEU A 239 -2.90 -6.51 24.00
C LEU A 239 -3.36 -5.38 23.07
N LEU A 240 -2.48 -4.45 22.73
CA LEU A 240 -2.78 -3.37 21.79
C LEU A 240 -3.05 -3.88 20.37
N GLN A 241 -2.44 -5.00 20.00
CA GLN A 241 -2.58 -5.61 18.69
C GLN A 241 -3.77 -6.58 18.59
N THR A 242 -4.43 -6.89 19.71
CA THR A 242 -5.57 -7.81 19.74
C THR A 242 -6.64 -7.50 18.68
N PRO A 243 -7.05 -6.23 18.44
CA PRO A 243 -8.04 -5.94 17.40
C PRO A 243 -7.58 -6.34 16.00
N ALA A 244 -6.32 -6.07 15.64
CA ALA A 244 -5.75 -6.47 14.34
C ALA A 244 -5.66 -8.00 14.23
N ILE A 245 -5.18 -8.65 15.27
CA ILE A 245 -5.06 -10.12 15.36
C ILE A 245 -6.43 -10.78 15.19
N MET A 246 -7.46 -10.30 15.87
CA MET A 246 -8.82 -10.84 15.78
C MET A 246 -9.40 -10.71 14.38
N MET A 247 -9.16 -9.58 13.69
CA MET A 247 -9.57 -9.38 12.30
C MET A 247 -8.91 -10.41 11.36
N LEU A 248 -7.64 -10.74 11.57
CA LEU A 248 -6.90 -11.71 10.74
C LEU A 248 -7.29 -13.14 11.06
N ILE A 249 -7.43 -13.53 12.33
CA ILE A 249 -7.81 -14.89 12.72
C ILE A 249 -9.22 -15.24 12.23
N THR A 250 -10.16 -14.29 12.32
CA THR A 250 -11.56 -14.50 11.90
C THR A 250 -11.76 -14.47 10.38
N LEU A 251 -10.69 -14.31 9.60
CA LEU A 251 -10.75 -14.25 8.14
C LEU A 251 -11.18 -15.56 7.49
N GLY A 252 -10.97 -16.70 8.17
CA GLY A 252 -11.29 -18.01 7.62
C GLY A 252 -12.75 -18.16 7.20
N ASN A 253 -13.70 -17.66 8.00
CA ASN A 253 -15.13 -17.76 7.69
C ASN A 253 -15.53 -17.07 6.38
N PRO A 254 -15.26 -15.75 6.17
CA PRO A 254 -15.60 -15.11 4.91
C PRO A 254 -14.87 -15.71 3.70
N LEU A 255 -13.64 -16.20 3.87
CA LEU A 255 -12.92 -16.87 2.78
C LEU A 255 -13.58 -18.18 2.37
N LEU A 256 -13.99 -19.01 3.33
CA LEU A 256 -14.66 -20.28 3.05
C LEU A 256 -16.02 -20.10 2.40
N ASN A 257 -16.75 -19.06 2.80
CA ASN A 257 -18.07 -18.73 2.27
C ASN A 257 -18.02 -17.99 0.91
N GLY A 258 -16.84 -17.63 0.40
CA GLY A 258 -16.72 -16.84 -0.84
C GLY A 258 -17.04 -15.34 -0.68
N GLU A 259 -17.07 -14.84 0.56
CA GLU A 259 -17.33 -13.43 0.88
C GLU A 259 -16.04 -12.61 0.73
N TYR A 260 -15.48 -12.57 -0.49
CA TYR A 260 -14.16 -12.00 -0.76
C TYR A 260 -14.06 -10.51 -0.42
N TYR A 261 -15.09 -9.72 -0.70
CA TYR A 261 -15.14 -8.31 -0.34
C TYR A 261 -15.01 -8.10 1.19
N SER A 262 -15.78 -8.87 1.98
CA SER A 262 -15.71 -8.82 3.45
C SER A 262 -14.31 -9.20 3.95
N ALA A 263 -13.69 -10.21 3.36
CA ALA A 263 -12.33 -10.63 3.69
C ALA A 263 -11.31 -9.53 3.40
N GLN A 264 -11.38 -8.87 2.25
CA GLN A 264 -10.51 -7.74 1.90
C GLN A 264 -10.65 -6.58 2.89
N GLN A 265 -11.88 -6.21 3.29
CA GLN A 265 -12.12 -5.13 4.26
C GLN A 265 -11.53 -5.47 5.63
N ARG A 266 -11.66 -6.72 6.09
CA ARG A 266 -11.05 -7.16 7.36
C ARG A 266 -9.52 -7.03 7.33
N ILE A 267 -8.86 -7.45 6.24
CA ILE A 267 -7.40 -7.29 6.10
C ILE A 267 -7.02 -5.81 6.11
N ARG A 268 -7.76 -4.96 5.39
CA ARG A 268 -7.52 -3.53 5.34
C ARG A 268 -7.60 -2.88 6.73
N MET A 269 -8.63 -3.24 7.50
CA MET A 269 -8.78 -2.80 8.89
C MET A 269 -7.67 -3.35 9.80
N ALA A 270 -7.28 -4.61 9.62
CA ALA A 270 -6.20 -5.21 10.40
C ALA A 270 -4.86 -4.51 10.16
N MET A 271 -4.53 -4.17 8.91
CA MET A 271 -3.31 -3.40 8.60
C MET A 271 -3.29 -2.04 9.29
N LEU A 272 -4.42 -1.31 9.25
CA LEU A 272 -4.53 0.00 9.89
C LEU A 272 -4.42 -0.11 11.42
N LEU A 273 -5.17 -1.02 12.03
CA LEU A 273 -5.15 -1.25 13.48
C LEU A 273 -3.78 -1.75 13.95
N GLY A 274 -3.13 -2.63 13.19
CA GLY A 274 -1.78 -3.11 13.47
C GLY A 274 -0.75 -1.99 13.45
N LEU A 275 -0.80 -1.11 12.45
CA LEU A 275 0.11 0.02 12.36
C LEU A 275 -0.10 1.03 13.50
N ILE A 276 -1.36 1.35 13.81
CA ILE A 276 -1.70 2.22 14.95
C ILE A 276 -1.22 1.60 16.26
N SER A 277 -1.41 0.30 16.46
CA SER A 277 -0.97 -0.36 17.69
C SER A 277 0.54 -0.37 17.85
N PHE A 278 1.32 -0.51 16.78
CA PHE A 278 2.77 -0.32 16.84
C PHE A 278 3.15 1.12 17.20
N ALA A 279 2.48 2.11 16.61
CA ALA A 279 2.73 3.52 16.92
C ALA A 279 2.39 3.84 18.39
N VAL A 280 1.30 3.29 18.92
CA VAL A 280 0.95 3.45 20.34
C VAL A 280 1.96 2.72 21.24
N ALA A 281 2.39 1.51 20.85
CA ALA A 281 3.31 0.71 21.65
C ALA A 281 4.66 1.39 21.91
N VAL A 282 5.17 2.17 20.93
CA VAL A 282 6.43 2.93 21.11
C VAL A 282 6.25 4.20 21.94
N SER A 283 5.00 4.61 22.23
CA SER A 283 4.69 5.82 23.01
C SER A 283 4.52 5.55 24.49
N ILE A 284 4.44 4.28 24.91
CA ILE A 284 4.16 3.83 26.28
C ILE A 284 5.17 2.79 26.72
#